data_efb084c608417f12371a3da2839cd6e0
#
_entry.id   efb084c608417f12371a3da2839cd6e0
#
_cell.length_a   1.000
_cell.length_b   1.000
_cell.length_c   1.000
_cell.angle_alpha   90.00
_cell.angle_beta   90.00
_cell.angle_gamma   90.00
#
_symmetry.space_group_name_H-M   'P 1'
#
loop_
_entity.id
_entity.type
_entity.pdbx_description
1 polymer ?
#
loop_
_entity_poly.entity_id
_entity_poly.type
_entity_poly.pdbx_seq_one_letter_code
_entity_poly.pdbx_strand_id
1 'polypeptide(L)'
;MAKVFVDQMKCVDETGTGIDELTSDDVYLLLFRGSIPTGINLASQTEFTVTGPGSFWDAMDDGDRRTRDVALAAYDPKSLYVVQLIERDNGRDVADDATAAYRGTLNLAWTGALARTVGQAPAQRIGALAETISDALRGLNTIYMGVPKQGNDDPIGRPQRLSLPTRQSTAVLDFRGDSGHYQGTFKVA
;
A
#
# COMPACT_ATOMS: atom_id res chain seq x y z
N MET A 1 -14.19 -16.69 -4.08
CA MET A 1 -12.78 -16.69 -3.62
C MET A 1 -12.66 -15.55 -2.65
N ALA A 2 -12.09 -15.78 -1.45
CA ALA A 2 -11.95 -14.73 -0.43
C ALA A 2 -11.00 -13.62 -0.94
N LYS A 3 -11.27 -12.39 -0.53
CA LYS A 3 -10.48 -11.21 -0.90
C LYS A 3 -10.05 -10.44 0.34
N VAL A 4 -8.99 -9.68 0.19
CA VAL A 4 -8.59 -8.63 1.13
C VAL A 4 -9.34 -7.36 0.78
N PHE A 5 -9.92 -6.73 1.78
CA PHE A 5 -10.63 -5.45 1.65
C PHE A 5 -10.01 -4.41 2.57
N VAL A 6 -10.06 -3.16 2.18
CA VAL A 6 -10.11 -2.09 3.15
C VAL A 6 -11.59 -1.85 3.51
N ASP A 7 -11.88 -1.92 4.80
CA ASP A 7 -13.22 -1.77 5.36
C ASP A 7 -13.49 -0.31 5.77
N GLN A 8 -12.46 0.35 6.26
CA GLN A 8 -12.57 1.72 6.76
C GLN A 8 -11.26 2.47 6.58
N MET A 9 -11.36 3.73 6.19
CA MET A 9 -10.30 4.73 6.32
C MET A 9 -10.75 5.81 7.29
N LYS A 10 -9.86 6.20 8.21
CA LYS A 10 -10.07 7.29 9.16
C LYS A 10 -8.93 8.29 9.03
N CYS A 11 -9.24 9.56 8.82
CA CYS A 11 -8.33 10.66 9.07
C CYS A 11 -8.27 10.92 10.58
N VAL A 12 -7.09 10.91 11.15
CA VAL A 12 -6.87 11.21 12.57
C VAL A 12 -6.37 12.63 12.72
N ASP A 13 -5.55 13.07 11.77
CA ASP A 13 -4.93 14.38 11.68
C ASP A 13 -4.59 14.60 10.21
N GLU A 14 -5.23 15.57 9.58
CA GLU A 14 -4.87 15.93 8.20
C GLU A 14 -3.58 16.74 8.20
N THR A 15 -2.96 16.78 7.05
CA THR A 15 -1.74 17.52 6.88
C THR A 15 -1.99 18.91 6.40
N GLY A 16 -1.33 19.80 6.98
CA GLY A 16 -1.22 21.17 6.54
C GLY A 16 -0.76 22.04 7.68
N THR A 17 0.30 22.72 7.47
CA THR A 17 0.70 23.85 8.31
C THR A 17 0.49 25.11 7.50
N GLY A 18 -0.63 25.81 7.71
CA GLY A 18 -0.84 27.12 7.13
C GLY A 18 -2.03 27.25 6.18
N ILE A 19 -1.85 27.87 5.00
CA ILE A 19 -2.95 28.16 4.06
C ILE A 19 -3.50 26.89 3.41
N ASP A 20 -2.72 25.83 3.39
CA ASP A 20 -3.06 24.52 2.82
C ASP A 20 -4.02 23.71 3.70
N GLU A 21 -4.17 24.07 5.00
CA GLU A 21 -5.19 23.51 5.92
C GLU A 21 -6.65 23.79 5.51
N LEU A 22 -6.85 24.53 4.44
CA LEU A 22 -8.20 24.85 3.93
C LEU A 22 -8.69 23.86 2.86
N THR A 23 -7.88 22.88 2.50
CA THR A 23 -8.23 21.84 1.50
C THR A 23 -8.17 20.48 2.15
N SER A 24 -9.28 19.77 2.11
CA SER A 24 -9.37 18.39 2.54
C SER A 24 -8.49 17.47 1.70
N ASP A 25 -7.92 16.45 2.32
CA ASP A 25 -7.02 15.49 1.65
C ASP A 25 -7.79 14.46 0.81
N ASP A 26 -7.28 14.18 -0.37
CA ASP A 26 -7.68 13.02 -1.17
C ASP A 26 -6.64 11.92 -0.99
N VAL A 27 -7.03 10.75 -0.51
CA VAL A 27 -6.08 9.67 -0.27
C VAL A 27 -6.43 8.38 -1.03
N TYR A 28 -5.39 7.63 -1.43
CA TYR A 28 -5.52 6.33 -2.07
C TYR A 28 -4.48 5.33 -1.59
N LEU A 29 -4.68 4.04 -1.89
CA LEU A 29 -3.79 2.97 -1.47
C LEU A 29 -3.05 2.33 -2.64
N LEU A 30 -1.77 2.06 -2.43
CA LEU A 30 -0.99 1.10 -3.18
C LEU A 30 -0.91 -0.20 -2.39
N LEU A 31 -1.22 -1.33 -3.04
CA LEU A 31 -1.06 -2.64 -2.43
C LEU A 31 -0.23 -3.54 -3.35
N PHE A 32 0.82 -4.11 -2.81
CA PHE A 32 1.54 -5.23 -3.39
C PHE A 32 1.17 -6.52 -2.66
N ARG A 33 0.86 -7.57 -3.43
CA ARG A 33 0.72 -8.94 -2.95
C ARG A 33 1.72 -9.83 -3.66
N GLY A 34 2.45 -10.66 -2.90
CA GLY A 34 3.31 -11.69 -3.45
C GLY A 34 3.09 -13.03 -2.75
N SER A 35 2.78 -14.09 -3.49
CA SER A 35 2.63 -15.44 -2.93
C SER A 35 4.01 -16.00 -2.57
N ILE A 36 4.16 -16.51 -1.34
CA ILE A 36 5.41 -17.11 -0.86
C ILE A 36 5.38 -18.60 -1.20
N PRO A 37 6.23 -19.05 -2.14
CA PRO A 37 6.24 -20.44 -2.53
C PRO A 37 6.75 -21.34 -1.38
N THR A 38 6.16 -22.51 -1.28
CA THR A 38 6.58 -23.57 -0.36
C THR A 38 7.54 -24.53 -1.07
N GLY A 39 8.67 -24.84 -0.47
CA GLY A 39 9.70 -25.71 -1.05
C GLY A 39 10.68 -24.98 -1.98
N ILE A 40 11.29 -25.71 -2.88
CA ILE A 40 12.33 -25.23 -3.80
C ILE A 40 11.78 -24.60 -5.09
N ASN A 41 10.50 -24.75 -5.36
CA ASN A 41 9.87 -24.13 -6.51
C ASN A 41 9.64 -22.64 -6.21
N LEU A 42 10.31 -21.76 -6.95
CA LEU A 42 10.18 -20.30 -6.81
C LEU A 42 9.04 -19.70 -7.63
N ALA A 43 8.19 -20.51 -8.26
CA ALA A 43 7.01 -20.00 -8.95
C ALA A 43 6.10 -19.26 -7.95
N SER A 44 5.90 -18.00 -8.22
CA SER A 44 5.15 -17.08 -7.36
C SER A 44 4.22 -16.22 -8.20
N GLN A 45 3.08 -15.88 -7.64
CA GLN A 45 2.16 -14.91 -8.20
C GLN A 45 2.30 -13.58 -7.48
N THR A 46 2.32 -12.51 -8.26
CA THR A 46 2.32 -11.15 -7.74
C THR A 46 1.11 -10.40 -8.27
N GLU A 47 0.63 -9.46 -7.47
CA GLU A 47 -0.46 -8.57 -7.81
C GLU A 47 -0.09 -7.17 -7.28
N PHE A 48 -0.27 -6.15 -8.10
CA PHE A 48 -0.14 -4.76 -7.68
C PHE A 48 -1.43 -4.03 -8.00
N THR A 49 -2.00 -3.42 -7.00
CA THR A 49 -3.27 -2.72 -7.06
C THR A 49 -3.08 -1.28 -6.61
N VAL A 50 -3.64 -0.37 -7.38
CA VAL A 50 -3.86 1.03 -7.02
C VAL A 50 -5.35 1.18 -6.75
N THR A 51 -5.73 1.70 -5.60
CA THR A 51 -7.14 1.87 -5.26
C THR A 51 -7.49 3.32 -5.15
N GLY A 52 -8.65 3.62 -5.66
CA GLY A 52 -9.50 4.68 -5.27
C GLY A 52 -9.13 6.11 -5.46
N PRO A 53 -8.41 6.54 -6.48
CA PRO A 53 -8.53 7.95 -6.75
C PRO A 53 -9.94 8.24 -7.27
N GLY A 54 -10.56 9.17 -6.63
CA GLY A 54 -11.74 9.82 -7.16
C GLY A 54 -13.10 9.33 -6.69
N SER A 55 -13.21 8.49 -5.63
CA SER A 55 -14.56 8.21 -5.16
C SER A 55 -14.77 7.79 -3.72
N PHE A 56 -13.73 7.42 -2.96
CA PHE A 56 -13.99 6.85 -1.63
C PHE A 56 -13.36 7.58 -0.47
N TRP A 57 -12.21 8.17 -0.68
CA TRP A 57 -11.45 8.85 0.35
C TRP A 57 -11.04 10.23 -0.13
N ASP A 58 -11.94 10.83 -0.94
CA ASP A 58 -11.82 12.22 -1.36
C ASP A 58 -12.30 13.12 -0.22
N ALA A 59 -11.68 14.26 -0.07
CA ALA A 59 -12.04 15.28 0.89
C ALA A 59 -12.16 14.74 2.32
N MET A 60 -11.09 14.17 2.85
CA MET A 60 -11.02 13.69 4.23
C MET A 60 -10.45 14.78 5.13
N ASP A 61 -11.25 15.23 6.08
CA ASP A 61 -10.89 16.19 7.12
C ASP A 61 -10.61 15.49 8.45
N ASP A 62 -10.05 16.21 9.41
CA ASP A 62 -9.79 15.74 10.76
C ASP A 62 -10.99 15.05 11.42
N GLY A 63 -10.77 13.81 11.84
CA GLY A 63 -11.79 12.98 12.47
C GLY A 63 -12.71 12.26 11.49
N ASP A 64 -12.62 12.55 10.19
CA ASP A 64 -13.42 11.89 9.16
C ASP A 64 -13.19 10.39 9.13
N ARG A 65 -14.28 9.68 8.83
CA ARG A 65 -14.30 8.24 8.72
C ARG A 65 -15.13 7.82 7.52
N ARG A 66 -14.50 7.11 6.61
CA ARG A 66 -15.16 6.53 5.44
C ARG A 66 -15.19 5.02 5.59
N THR A 67 -16.39 4.45 5.69
CA THR A 67 -16.59 2.99 5.80
C THR A 67 -17.14 2.47 4.48
N ARG A 68 -16.35 1.64 3.81
CA ARG A 68 -16.73 0.98 2.57
C ARG A 68 -15.80 -0.18 2.24
N ASP A 69 -16.37 -1.31 1.88
CA ASP A 69 -15.64 -2.49 1.43
C ASP A 69 -15.02 -2.27 0.04
N VAL A 70 -13.76 -1.89 -0.01
CA VAL A 70 -13.00 -1.78 -1.26
C VAL A 70 -12.09 -3.01 -1.40
N ALA A 71 -12.36 -3.82 -2.42
CA ALA A 71 -11.56 -5.01 -2.69
C ALA A 71 -10.17 -4.64 -3.20
N LEU A 72 -9.14 -5.17 -2.55
CA LEU A 72 -7.73 -4.88 -2.85
C LEU A 72 -7.04 -5.99 -3.63
N ALA A 73 -7.13 -7.23 -3.17
CA ALA A 73 -6.44 -8.37 -3.74
C ALA A 73 -7.13 -9.70 -3.40
N ALA A 74 -6.77 -10.76 -4.11
CA ALA A 74 -7.12 -12.11 -3.71
C ALA A 74 -6.47 -12.46 -2.36
N TYR A 75 -7.23 -13.07 -1.45
CA TYR A 75 -6.69 -13.52 -0.17
C TYR A 75 -5.98 -14.87 -0.31
N ASP A 76 -4.78 -14.94 0.24
CA ASP A 76 -4.01 -16.16 0.44
C ASP A 76 -3.18 -16.03 1.73
N PRO A 77 -3.35 -16.90 2.75
CA PRO A 77 -2.63 -16.83 4.02
C PRO A 77 -1.10 -17.03 3.88
N LYS A 78 -0.64 -17.52 2.71
CA LYS A 78 0.77 -17.67 2.37
C LYS A 78 1.32 -16.50 1.57
N SER A 79 0.55 -15.46 1.35
CA SER A 79 1.00 -14.26 0.65
C SER A 79 1.53 -13.20 1.61
N LEU A 80 2.52 -12.46 1.15
CA LEU A 80 2.91 -11.19 1.72
C LEU A 80 2.03 -10.09 1.13
N TYR A 81 1.57 -9.20 1.97
CA TYR A 81 0.88 -7.96 1.57
C TYR A 81 1.69 -6.78 2.10
N VAL A 82 1.97 -5.82 1.25
CA VAL A 82 2.58 -4.53 1.62
C VAL A 82 1.68 -3.42 1.11
N VAL A 83 1.34 -2.49 1.99
CA VAL A 83 0.40 -1.39 1.73
C VAL A 83 1.11 -0.07 1.96
N GLN A 84 0.83 0.91 1.09
CA GLN A 84 1.25 2.30 1.21
C GLN A 84 0.03 3.18 1.03
N LEU A 85 -0.15 4.16 1.91
CA LEU A 85 -1.12 5.23 1.73
C LEU A 85 -0.44 6.41 1.02
N ILE A 86 -1.15 7.01 0.10
CA ILE A 86 -0.68 8.17 -0.70
C ILE A 86 -1.73 9.26 -0.58
N GLU A 87 -1.28 10.48 -0.35
CA GLU A 87 -2.05 11.70 -0.52
C GLU A 87 -1.96 12.13 -1.98
N ARG A 88 -3.08 12.59 -2.51
CA ARG A 88 -3.21 13.00 -3.90
C ARG A 88 -3.29 14.51 -4.01
N ASP A 89 -2.30 15.09 -4.64
CA ASP A 89 -2.34 16.49 -5.05
C ASP A 89 -2.87 16.65 -6.48
N ASN A 90 -3.83 17.55 -6.69
CA ASN A 90 -4.24 18.05 -8.01
C ASN A 90 -4.76 17.05 -9.07
N GLY A 91 -5.46 16.00 -8.69
CA GLY A 91 -6.39 15.32 -9.57
C GLY A 91 -5.84 14.36 -10.63
N ARG A 92 -4.53 14.05 -10.63
CA ARG A 92 -3.94 12.99 -11.45
C ARG A 92 -3.22 12.00 -10.57
N ASP A 93 -3.55 10.73 -10.77
CA ASP A 93 -2.88 9.64 -10.05
C ASP A 93 -1.59 9.28 -10.75
N VAL A 94 -0.47 9.67 -10.17
CA VAL A 94 0.85 9.27 -10.66
C VAL A 94 0.95 7.75 -10.75
N ALA A 95 0.33 7.04 -9.82
CA ALA A 95 0.34 5.59 -9.81
C ALA A 95 -0.43 4.97 -10.97
N ASP A 96 -1.48 5.59 -11.49
CA ASP A 96 -2.21 5.09 -12.67
C ASP A 96 -1.34 5.17 -13.92
N ASP A 97 -0.70 6.30 -14.16
CA ASP A 97 0.20 6.49 -15.31
C ASP A 97 1.45 5.62 -15.20
N ALA A 98 1.92 5.34 -13.99
CA ALA A 98 3.12 4.56 -13.71
C ALA A 98 2.86 3.10 -13.32
N THR A 99 1.61 2.64 -13.30
CA THR A 99 1.24 1.29 -12.80
C THR A 99 2.06 0.16 -13.45
N ALA A 100 2.34 0.26 -14.74
CA ALA A 100 3.15 -0.73 -15.44
C ALA A 100 4.60 -0.77 -14.93
N ALA A 101 5.20 0.38 -14.63
CA ALA A 101 6.54 0.51 -14.09
C ALA A 101 6.60 -0.01 -12.65
N TYR A 102 5.61 0.36 -11.80
CA TYR A 102 5.48 -0.19 -10.46
C TYR A 102 5.40 -1.71 -10.49
N ARG A 103 4.50 -2.26 -11.29
CA ARG A 103 4.31 -3.71 -11.42
C ARG A 103 5.59 -4.41 -11.88
N GLY A 104 6.26 -3.89 -12.91
CA GLY A 104 7.50 -4.46 -13.42
C GLY A 104 8.62 -4.47 -12.38
N THR A 105 8.87 -3.32 -11.74
CA THR A 105 9.94 -3.18 -10.73
C THR A 105 9.66 -4.02 -9.49
N LEU A 106 8.43 -4.03 -8.99
CA LEU A 106 8.06 -4.83 -7.82
C LEU A 106 8.16 -6.33 -8.09
N ASN A 107 7.82 -6.80 -9.31
CA ASN A 107 8.00 -8.19 -9.71
C ASN A 107 9.48 -8.60 -9.74
N LEU A 108 10.34 -7.73 -10.26
CA LEU A 108 11.80 -7.97 -10.27
C LEU A 108 12.35 -7.99 -8.83
N ALA A 109 11.97 -7.03 -8.01
CA ALA A 109 12.38 -6.97 -6.60
C ALA A 109 11.93 -8.22 -5.84
N TRP A 110 10.68 -8.65 -6.04
CA TRP A 110 10.11 -9.85 -5.45
C TRP A 110 10.87 -11.12 -5.84
N THR A 111 11.08 -11.33 -7.13
CA THR A 111 11.78 -12.51 -7.65
C THR A 111 13.21 -12.58 -7.12
N GLY A 112 13.93 -11.45 -7.12
CA GLY A 112 15.27 -11.36 -6.58
C GLY A 112 15.31 -11.60 -5.06
N ALA A 113 14.33 -11.11 -4.31
CA ALA A 113 14.23 -11.33 -2.86
C ALA A 113 13.90 -12.79 -2.54
N LEU A 114 13.00 -13.42 -3.29
CA LEU A 114 12.70 -14.85 -3.13
C LEU A 114 13.97 -15.70 -3.29
N ALA A 115 14.77 -15.42 -4.32
CA ALA A 115 16.01 -16.17 -4.57
C ALA A 115 17.03 -16.00 -3.42
N ARG A 116 17.19 -14.75 -2.91
CA ARG A 116 18.13 -14.47 -1.80
C ARG A 116 17.69 -15.02 -0.46
N THR A 117 16.41 -15.29 -0.27
CA THR A 117 15.84 -15.72 1.01
C THR A 117 15.57 -17.24 1.08
N VAL A 118 15.99 -18.00 0.06
CA VAL A 118 15.91 -19.48 0.08
C VAL A 118 16.71 -20.00 1.26
N GLY A 119 16.11 -20.90 2.04
CA GLY A 119 16.76 -21.51 3.20
C GLY A 119 16.70 -20.69 4.50
N GLN A 120 16.20 -19.46 4.47
CA GLN A 120 15.97 -18.69 5.69
C GLN A 120 14.78 -19.25 6.50
N ALA A 121 14.83 -19.08 7.83
CA ALA A 121 13.68 -19.36 8.68
C ALA A 121 12.46 -18.54 8.26
N PRO A 122 11.23 -19.10 8.35
CA PRO A 122 10.02 -18.45 7.78
C PRO A 122 9.82 -17.00 8.22
N ALA A 123 10.03 -16.70 9.50
CA ALA A 123 9.84 -15.33 10.01
C ALA A 123 10.88 -14.35 9.44
N GLN A 124 12.15 -14.76 9.34
CA GLN A 124 13.23 -13.97 8.75
C GLN A 124 12.97 -13.73 7.26
N ARG A 125 12.57 -14.79 6.55
CA ARG A 125 12.22 -14.71 5.13
C ARG A 125 11.11 -13.70 4.87
N ILE A 126 10.03 -13.76 5.64
CA ILE A 126 8.91 -12.83 5.51
C ILE A 126 9.37 -11.38 5.78
N GLY A 127 10.19 -11.16 6.80
CA GLY A 127 10.78 -9.85 7.11
C GLY A 127 11.59 -9.29 5.95
N ALA A 128 12.54 -10.06 5.43
CA ALA A 128 13.40 -9.65 4.33
C ALA A 128 12.63 -9.39 3.02
N LEU A 129 11.60 -10.19 2.74
CA LEU A 129 10.71 -9.97 1.59
C LEU A 129 9.91 -8.67 1.74
N ALA A 130 9.36 -8.41 2.94
CA ALA A 130 8.60 -7.19 3.22
C ALA A 130 9.47 -5.94 3.09
N GLU A 131 10.68 -5.97 3.65
CA GLU A 131 11.65 -4.88 3.56
C GLU A 131 12.03 -4.59 2.10
N THR A 132 12.37 -5.63 1.31
CA THR A 132 12.71 -5.45 -0.11
C THR A 132 11.57 -4.79 -0.90
N ILE A 133 10.33 -5.19 -0.68
CA ILE A 133 9.19 -4.58 -1.37
C ILE A 133 8.92 -3.17 -0.88
N SER A 134 9.05 -2.92 0.43
CA SER A 134 8.91 -1.57 1.00
C SER A 134 9.96 -0.60 0.43
N ASP A 135 11.21 -1.04 0.31
CA ASP A 135 12.27 -0.21 -0.28
C ASP A 135 12.05 0.03 -1.77
N ALA A 136 11.57 -0.98 -2.51
CA ALA A 136 11.23 -0.82 -3.92
C ALA A 136 10.06 0.17 -4.12
N LEU A 137 9.02 0.10 -3.29
CA LEU A 137 7.91 1.07 -3.30
C LEU A 137 8.42 2.49 -3.01
N ARG A 138 9.24 2.66 -1.97
CA ARG A 138 9.82 3.97 -1.64
C ARG A 138 10.65 4.54 -2.78
N GLY A 139 11.49 3.70 -3.41
CA GLY A 139 12.28 4.12 -4.56
C GLY A 139 11.41 4.54 -5.75
N LEU A 140 10.34 3.81 -6.04
CA LEU A 140 9.37 4.16 -7.08
C LEU A 140 8.65 5.47 -6.77
N ASN A 141 8.18 5.65 -5.53
CA ASN A 141 7.55 6.90 -5.10
C ASN A 141 8.50 8.09 -5.30
N THR A 142 9.78 7.97 -4.91
CA THR A 142 10.78 9.02 -5.14
C THR A 142 10.95 9.35 -6.63
N ILE A 143 10.88 8.36 -7.51
CA ILE A 143 11.06 8.56 -8.95
C ILE A 143 9.80 9.21 -9.58
N TYR A 144 8.61 8.76 -9.21
CA TYR A 144 7.38 9.12 -9.89
C TYR A 144 6.61 10.24 -9.19
N MET A 145 6.72 10.37 -7.86
CA MET A 145 6.00 11.36 -7.05
C MET A 145 6.87 12.59 -6.74
N GLY A 146 8.20 12.46 -6.69
CA GLY A 146 9.13 13.55 -6.38
C GLY A 146 9.52 14.45 -7.55
N VAL A 147 8.89 14.36 -8.72
CA VAL A 147 9.19 15.23 -9.87
C VAL A 147 8.21 16.39 -9.86
N PRO A 148 8.68 17.67 -9.76
CA PRO A 148 7.82 18.84 -9.73
C PRO A 148 7.17 19.07 -11.10
N LYS A 149 6.14 18.33 -11.42
CA LYS A 149 5.23 18.57 -12.53
C LYS A 149 3.80 18.47 -12.05
N GLN A 150 3.28 19.59 -11.56
CA GLN A 150 1.87 19.82 -11.39
C GLN A 150 1.13 18.83 -10.47
N GLY A 151 1.35 18.99 -9.20
CA GLY A 151 0.73 18.18 -8.14
C GLY A 151 1.61 16.98 -7.81
N ASN A 152 2.22 17.01 -6.66
CA ASN A 152 3.02 15.91 -6.16
C ASN A 152 2.14 15.07 -5.27
N ASP A 153 1.83 13.83 -5.70
CA ASP A 153 1.27 12.87 -4.75
C ASP A 153 2.32 12.57 -3.69
N ASP A 154 1.96 12.66 -2.42
CA ASP A 154 2.88 12.45 -1.31
C ASP A 154 2.59 11.15 -0.54
N PRO A 155 3.62 10.34 -0.28
CA PRO A 155 3.45 9.13 0.51
C PRO A 155 3.20 9.44 1.99
N ILE A 156 2.07 9.05 2.53
CA ILE A 156 1.77 9.16 3.95
C ILE A 156 2.50 8.05 4.72
N GLY A 157 3.64 8.40 5.27
CA GLY A 157 4.52 7.49 6.01
C GLY A 157 5.22 6.45 5.12
N ARG A 158 5.62 5.34 5.74
CA ARG A 158 6.33 4.24 5.05
C ARG A 158 5.38 3.13 4.62
N PRO A 159 5.73 2.37 3.55
CA PRO A 159 5.01 1.14 3.25
C PRO A 159 5.00 0.20 4.45
N GLN A 160 3.86 -0.41 4.73
CA GLN A 160 3.66 -1.27 5.88
C GLN A 160 3.25 -2.68 5.47
N ARG A 161 3.74 -3.67 6.20
CA ARG A 161 3.30 -5.04 6.05
C ARG A 161 1.91 -5.20 6.66
N LEU A 162 0.96 -5.70 5.85
CA LEU A 162 -0.37 -6.10 6.33
C LEU A 162 -0.36 -7.60 6.66
N SER A 163 -0.70 -7.94 7.91
CA SER A 163 -0.74 -9.32 8.40
C SER A 163 -2.17 -9.79 8.57
N LEU A 164 -2.57 -10.77 7.76
CA LEU A 164 -3.91 -11.37 7.75
C LEU A 164 -3.77 -12.91 7.77
N PRO A 165 -3.49 -13.51 8.94
CA PRO A 165 -3.13 -14.94 9.01
C PRO A 165 -4.31 -15.89 8.73
N THR A 166 -5.55 -15.44 8.89
CA THR A 166 -6.76 -16.25 8.69
C THR A 166 -7.82 -15.51 7.89
N ARG A 167 -8.84 -16.22 7.41
CA ARG A 167 -9.99 -15.63 6.71
C ARG A 167 -10.88 -14.74 7.59
N GLN A 168 -10.69 -14.75 8.89
CA GLN A 168 -11.44 -13.92 9.83
C GLN A 168 -10.57 -12.79 10.38
N SER A 169 -9.36 -12.62 9.82
CA SER A 169 -8.44 -11.60 10.27
C SER A 169 -8.94 -10.21 9.94
N THR A 170 -8.78 -9.33 10.91
CA THR A 170 -8.86 -7.88 10.76
C THR A 170 -7.54 -7.29 11.23
N ALA A 171 -7.06 -6.27 10.54
CA ALA A 171 -5.85 -5.55 10.91
C ALA A 171 -6.07 -4.05 10.74
N VAL A 172 -5.45 -3.27 11.61
CA VAL A 172 -5.40 -1.81 11.48
C VAL A 172 -3.95 -1.43 11.18
N LEU A 173 -3.76 -0.63 10.14
CA LEU A 173 -2.50 0.02 9.85
C LEU A 173 -2.60 1.51 10.17
N ASP A 174 -1.52 2.05 10.72
CA ASP A 174 -1.41 3.42 11.19
C ASP A 174 -0.39 4.15 10.31
N PHE A 175 -0.85 4.98 9.40
CA PHE A 175 -0.03 5.71 8.45
C PHE A 175 0.28 7.09 9.01
N ARG A 176 1.56 7.38 9.23
CA ARG A 176 2.03 8.67 9.76
C ARG A 176 3.19 9.18 8.93
N GLY A 177 3.09 10.39 8.47
CA GLY A 177 4.12 11.06 7.69
C GLY A 177 3.98 12.58 7.78
N ASP A 178 4.78 13.27 7.00
CA ASP A 178 4.76 14.73 6.95
C ASP A 178 3.40 15.25 6.47
N SER A 179 2.67 14.38 5.78
CA SER A 179 1.37 14.63 5.21
C SER A 179 0.20 13.99 5.99
N GLY A 180 0.28 13.82 7.31
CA GLY A 180 -0.83 13.46 8.14
C GLY A 180 -0.80 12.12 8.83
N HIS A 181 -1.90 11.84 9.49
CA HIS A 181 -2.11 10.64 10.27
C HIS A 181 -3.43 9.99 9.92
N TYR A 182 -3.36 8.81 9.34
CA TYR A 182 -4.51 8.02 8.90
C TYR A 182 -4.48 6.61 9.49
N GLN A 183 -5.65 6.04 9.67
CA GLN A 183 -5.82 4.64 10.08
C GLN A 183 -6.68 3.90 9.06
N GLY A 184 -6.11 2.86 8.46
CA GLY A 184 -6.80 1.95 7.57
C GLY A 184 -7.16 0.65 8.29
N THR A 185 -8.44 0.25 8.28
CA THR A 185 -8.90 -1.05 8.77
C THR A 185 -9.06 -2.00 7.59
N PHE A 186 -8.39 -3.14 7.68
CA PHE A 186 -8.37 -4.16 6.64
C PHE A 186 -9.01 -5.46 7.15
N LYS A 187 -9.71 -6.17 6.28
CA LYS A 187 -10.35 -7.46 6.60
C LYS A 187 -10.27 -8.44 5.44
N VAL A 188 -10.55 -9.69 5.74
CA VAL A 188 -10.78 -10.74 4.74
C VAL A 188 -12.27 -11.07 4.69
N ALA A 189 -12.86 -11.10 3.49
CA ALA A 189 -14.24 -11.51 3.26
C ALA A 189 -14.40 -12.28 1.93
#